data_bfde9dfc24b9ab74a589ba5168d35bef
#
_entry.id   bfde9dfc24b9ab74a589ba5168d35bef
#
_cell.length_a   1.000
_cell.length_b   1.000
_cell.length_c   1.000
_cell.angle_alpha   90.00
_cell.angle_beta   90.00
_cell.angle_gamma   90.00
#
_symmetry.space_group_name_H-M   'P 1'
#
loop_
_entity.id
_entity.type
_entity.pdbx_description
1 polymer ?
#
loop_
_entity_poly.entity_id
_entity_poly.type
_entity_poly.pdbx_seq_one_letter_code
_entity_poly.pdbx_strand_id
1 'polypeptide(L)'
;VRRLALLVALAALAGCGGKDKKAAATPTPSPAATETTPAPAPEDCVETEYTPGSDEGGTSHPNANFFRPGAKDLPSEADLNHLLLADNAVVVIYSADIDEAEIDGLSSWWRADVNGRTPVVIPDETPGAPRIVARIASIEMRCDEVDFARLTEFANRTDVAPSLRDHG
;
A
#
# COMPACT_ATOMS: atom_id res chain seq x y z
N VAL A 1 -18.81 13.40 35.40
CA VAL A 1 -19.66 14.56 35.16
C VAL A 1 -18.79 15.81 35.24
N ARG A 2 -18.34 16.33 34.08
CA ARG A 2 -17.87 17.74 33.96
C ARG A 2 -17.97 18.12 32.48
N ARG A 3 -19.01 18.88 32.17
CA ARG A 3 -19.21 19.57 30.89
C ARG A 3 -18.32 20.81 30.90
N LEU A 4 -17.47 20.97 29.89
CA LEU A 4 -16.77 22.22 29.61
C LEU A 4 -17.34 22.78 28.30
N ALA A 5 -18.05 23.90 28.42
CA ALA A 5 -18.55 24.69 27.30
C ALA A 5 -17.42 25.59 26.81
N LEU A 6 -17.15 25.59 25.51
CA LEU A 6 -16.21 26.53 24.88
C LEU A 6 -16.99 27.50 23.99
N LEU A 7 -16.91 28.78 24.33
CA LEU A 7 -17.52 29.91 23.66
C LEU A 7 -16.77 30.23 22.34
N VAL A 8 -17.55 30.38 21.26
CA VAL A 8 -17.12 30.90 19.97
C VAL A 8 -17.23 32.42 19.97
N ALA A 9 -16.15 33.12 19.72
CA ALA A 9 -16.10 34.56 19.49
C ALA A 9 -16.06 34.84 17.98
N LEU A 10 -17.12 35.43 17.43
CA LEU A 10 -17.14 36.04 16.11
C LEU A 10 -16.49 37.42 16.16
N ALA A 11 -15.54 37.66 15.28
CA ALA A 11 -15.03 39.01 14.96
C ALA A 11 -15.36 39.33 13.52
N ALA A 12 -16.30 40.25 13.32
CA ALA A 12 -16.62 40.89 12.05
C ALA A 12 -15.71 42.11 11.88
N LEU A 13 -15.01 42.21 10.77
CA LEU A 13 -14.34 43.44 10.31
C LEU A 13 -14.90 43.84 8.95
N ALA A 14 -15.72 44.89 8.99
CA ALA A 14 -16.15 45.66 7.85
C ALA A 14 -15.03 46.68 7.50
N GLY A 15 -14.61 46.72 6.25
CA GLY A 15 -13.70 47.73 5.71
C GLY A 15 -14.21 48.25 4.38
N CYS A 16 -14.73 49.51 4.40
CA CYS A 16 -15.20 50.25 3.25
C CYS A 16 -14.04 50.92 2.47
N GLY A 17 -14.22 51.02 1.15
CA GLY A 17 -13.96 52.29 0.45
C GLY A 17 -12.67 52.39 -0.34
N GLY A 18 -12.78 52.56 -1.62
CA GLY A 18 -11.72 53.00 -2.51
C GLY A 18 -12.10 52.87 -3.96
N LYS A 19 -12.82 53.90 -4.51
CA LYS A 19 -13.01 54.11 -5.96
C LYS A 19 -11.79 54.79 -6.53
N ASP A 20 -10.96 54.10 -7.27
CA ASP A 20 -10.02 54.73 -8.22
C ASP A 20 -10.16 54.05 -9.58
N LYS A 21 -10.66 54.86 -10.52
CA LYS A 21 -10.68 54.58 -11.96
C LYS A 21 -9.26 54.64 -12.46
N LYS A 22 -8.63 53.54 -12.78
CA LYS A 22 -7.39 53.51 -13.56
C LYS A 22 -7.59 52.70 -14.83
N ALA A 23 -7.07 53.34 -15.90
CA ALA A 23 -7.21 52.97 -17.30
C ALA A 23 -6.98 51.50 -17.60
N ALA A 24 -7.79 50.98 -18.53
CA ALA A 24 -7.67 49.67 -19.14
C ALA A 24 -6.30 49.54 -19.84
N ALA A 25 -5.42 48.72 -19.25
CA ALA A 25 -4.26 48.17 -19.95
C ALA A 25 -4.72 46.87 -20.64
N THR A 26 -4.60 46.82 -21.95
CA THR A 26 -4.83 45.63 -22.76
C THR A 26 -3.92 44.49 -22.24
N PRO A 27 -4.44 43.31 -21.89
CA PRO A 27 -3.60 42.22 -21.48
C PRO A 27 -2.82 41.69 -22.69
N THR A 28 -1.50 41.81 -22.63
CA THR A 28 -0.59 41.09 -23.52
C THR A 28 -0.80 39.58 -23.30
N PRO A 29 -1.03 38.77 -24.36
CA PRO A 29 -1.15 37.34 -24.19
C PRO A 29 0.16 36.79 -23.63
N SER A 30 0.08 36.23 -22.42
CA SER A 30 1.17 35.44 -21.81
C SER A 30 1.41 34.21 -22.68
N PRO A 31 2.66 33.87 -23.01
CA PRO A 31 2.94 32.63 -23.73
C PRO A 31 2.38 31.48 -22.94
N ALA A 32 1.58 30.62 -23.58
CA ALA A 32 1.05 29.41 -23.01
C ALA A 32 2.22 28.58 -22.46
N ALA A 33 2.22 28.38 -21.15
CA ALA A 33 3.13 27.43 -20.52
C ALA A 33 2.85 26.07 -21.17
N THR A 34 3.81 25.54 -21.88
CA THR A 34 3.78 24.18 -22.38
C THR A 34 3.77 23.30 -21.12
N GLU A 35 2.63 22.69 -20.79
CA GLU A 35 2.55 21.65 -19.78
C GLU A 35 3.44 20.50 -20.26
N THR A 36 4.65 20.47 -19.73
CA THR A 36 5.52 19.30 -19.87
C THR A 36 4.88 18.22 -19.02
N THR A 37 4.18 17.27 -19.64
CA THR A 37 3.75 16.05 -18.98
C THR A 37 5.00 15.42 -18.37
N PRO A 38 5.05 15.23 -17.02
CA PRO A 38 6.19 14.55 -16.40
C PRO A 38 6.34 13.18 -17.08
N ALA A 39 7.58 12.82 -17.41
CA ALA A 39 7.87 11.46 -17.84
C ALA A 39 7.36 10.52 -16.73
N PRO A 40 6.72 9.38 -17.08
CA PRO A 40 6.34 8.40 -16.07
C PRO A 40 7.60 8.07 -15.25
N ALA A 41 7.45 8.11 -13.93
CA ALA A 41 8.50 7.64 -13.03
C ALA A 41 8.88 6.21 -13.45
N PRO A 42 10.16 5.81 -13.36
CA PRO A 42 10.54 4.44 -13.59
C PRO A 42 9.63 3.56 -12.72
N GLU A 43 9.07 2.52 -13.32
CA GLU A 43 8.22 1.58 -12.57
C GLU A 43 9.16 0.74 -11.70
N ASP A 44 9.35 1.16 -10.46
CA ASP A 44 10.19 0.47 -9.48
C ASP A 44 9.60 -0.88 -9.06
N CYS A 45 8.41 -1.23 -9.61
CA CYS A 45 7.70 -2.47 -9.37
C CYS A 45 7.27 -3.12 -10.69
N VAL A 46 7.47 -4.43 -10.81
CA VAL A 46 7.06 -5.24 -11.96
C VAL A 46 6.02 -6.27 -11.52
N GLU A 47 4.91 -6.33 -12.24
CA GLU A 47 3.86 -7.32 -12.02
C GLU A 47 3.99 -8.46 -13.04
N THR A 48 3.82 -9.70 -12.58
CA THR A 48 3.88 -10.91 -13.41
C THR A 48 2.80 -11.91 -13.00
N GLU A 49 2.46 -12.83 -13.89
CA GLU A 49 1.67 -13.99 -13.52
C GLU A 49 2.43 -14.85 -12.51
N TYR A 50 1.71 -15.36 -11.54
CA TYR A 50 2.21 -16.23 -10.49
C TYR A 50 1.33 -17.49 -10.38
N THR A 51 1.93 -18.64 -10.25
CA THR A 51 1.20 -19.88 -9.96
C THR A 51 1.57 -20.31 -8.54
N PRO A 52 0.65 -20.21 -7.58
CA PRO A 52 0.87 -20.76 -6.24
C PRO A 52 1.23 -22.23 -6.31
N GLY A 53 2.14 -22.65 -5.44
CA GLY A 53 2.50 -24.06 -5.28
C GLY A 53 1.36 -24.88 -4.65
N SER A 54 1.69 -26.13 -4.24
CA SER A 54 0.73 -26.94 -3.49
C SER A 54 0.48 -26.35 -2.10
N ASP A 55 -0.78 -26.40 -1.69
CA ASP A 55 -1.24 -26.10 -0.34
C ASP A 55 -1.45 -27.37 0.50
N GLU A 56 -1.03 -28.54 -0.02
CA GLU A 56 -1.13 -29.81 0.74
C GLU A 56 -0.34 -29.71 2.04
N GLY A 57 -1.01 -29.93 3.16
CA GLY A 57 -0.46 -29.78 4.50
C GLY A 57 -0.45 -28.35 5.05
N GLY A 58 -0.80 -27.35 4.23
CA GLY A 58 -1.07 -25.98 4.65
C GLY A 58 -2.48 -25.89 5.22
N THR A 59 -2.61 -26.00 6.53
CA THR A 59 -3.91 -25.87 7.22
C THR A 59 -3.83 -24.88 8.38
N SER A 60 -2.64 -24.32 8.59
CA SER A 60 -2.38 -23.45 9.74
C SER A 60 -2.48 -21.99 9.34
N HIS A 61 -3.45 -21.31 9.94
CA HIS A 61 -3.39 -19.86 9.96
C HIS A 61 -2.23 -19.41 10.84
N PRO A 62 -1.38 -18.50 10.40
CA PRO A 62 -0.27 -18.02 11.21
C PRO A 62 -0.78 -17.35 12.49
N ASN A 63 -0.03 -17.50 13.59
CA ASN A 63 -0.37 -16.87 14.87
C ASN A 63 -0.26 -15.34 14.84
N ALA A 64 0.36 -14.79 13.82
CA ALA A 64 0.52 -13.36 13.58
C ALA A 64 0.47 -13.07 12.08
N ASN A 65 0.13 -11.84 11.73
CA ASN A 65 0.08 -11.40 10.33
C ASN A 65 1.32 -10.58 9.94
N PHE A 66 2.20 -10.29 10.88
CA PHE A 66 3.45 -9.60 10.64
C PHE A 66 4.57 -10.27 11.43
N PHE A 67 5.67 -10.60 10.74
CA PHE A 67 6.84 -11.24 11.31
C PHE A 67 8.07 -10.37 11.07
N ARG A 68 8.94 -10.24 12.08
CA ARG A 68 10.23 -9.56 11.99
C ARG A 68 11.34 -10.54 11.59
N PRO A 69 12.48 -10.06 11.05
CA PRO A 69 13.65 -10.90 10.82
C PRO A 69 14.04 -11.68 12.08
N GLY A 70 14.42 -12.92 11.91
CA GLY A 70 14.77 -13.84 13.02
C GLY A 70 13.57 -14.49 13.71
N ALA A 71 12.32 -14.28 13.25
CA ALA A 71 11.15 -14.98 13.77
C ALA A 71 11.28 -16.50 13.52
N LYS A 72 10.93 -17.32 14.53
CA LYS A 72 11.11 -18.78 14.47
C LYS A 72 9.87 -19.53 13.97
N ASP A 73 8.74 -18.87 13.99
CA ASP A 73 7.40 -19.40 13.70
C ASP A 73 6.83 -18.82 12.41
N LEU A 74 7.69 -18.64 11.40
CA LEU A 74 7.25 -18.21 10.07
C LEU A 74 6.30 -19.25 9.46
N PRO A 75 5.23 -18.81 8.76
CA PRO A 75 4.38 -19.70 7.99
C PRO A 75 5.21 -20.51 6.99
N SER A 76 4.87 -21.77 6.79
CA SER A 76 5.47 -22.59 5.74
C SER A 76 5.01 -22.11 4.36
N GLU A 77 5.71 -22.51 3.30
CA GLU A 77 5.28 -22.22 1.93
C GLU A 77 3.87 -22.79 1.63
N ALA A 78 3.55 -23.98 2.16
CA ALA A 78 2.23 -24.58 2.03
C ALA A 78 1.15 -23.75 2.74
N ASP A 79 1.44 -23.19 3.93
CA ASP A 79 0.52 -22.28 4.62
C ASP A 79 0.30 -20.99 3.82
N LEU A 80 1.37 -20.40 3.26
CA LEU A 80 1.26 -19.21 2.42
C LEU A 80 0.44 -19.47 1.14
N ASN A 81 0.63 -20.64 0.50
CA ASN A 81 -0.16 -21.04 -0.65
C ASN A 81 -1.63 -21.26 -0.26
N HIS A 82 -1.91 -21.85 0.89
CA HIS A 82 -3.26 -21.99 1.42
C HIS A 82 -3.93 -20.62 1.61
N LEU A 83 -3.26 -19.68 2.25
CA LEU A 83 -3.76 -18.32 2.45
C LEU A 83 -4.10 -17.61 1.12
N LEU A 84 -3.26 -17.78 0.09
CA LEU A 84 -3.50 -17.21 -1.24
C LEU A 84 -4.67 -17.87 -1.97
N LEU A 85 -4.81 -19.20 -1.85
CA LEU A 85 -5.78 -20.00 -2.63
C LEU A 85 -7.14 -20.10 -1.95
N ALA A 86 -7.19 -20.07 -0.61
CA ALA A 86 -8.39 -20.33 0.16
C ALA A 86 -8.91 -19.10 0.92
N ASP A 87 -8.02 -18.23 1.43
CA ASP A 87 -8.39 -17.17 2.36
C ASP A 87 -8.35 -15.76 1.74
N ASN A 88 -8.20 -15.66 0.43
CA ASN A 88 -8.10 -14.38 -0.26
C ASN A 88 -7.08 -13.44 0.40
N ALA A 89 -5.92 -13.97 0.80
CA ALA A 89 -4.89 -13.18 1.44
C ALA A 89 -4.08 -12.34 0.44
N VAL A 90 -3.41 -11.31 0.94
CA VAL A 90 -2.24 -10.71 0.31
C VAL A 90 -1.00 -11.11 1.12
N VAL A 91 -0.10 -11.84 0.47
CA VAL A 91 1.17 -12.25 1.07
C VAL A 91 2.25 -11.28 0.63
N VAL A 92 2.90 -10.63 1.58
CA VAL A 92 4.01 -9.70 1.35
C VAL A 92 5.27 -10.29 1.96
N ILE A 93 6.28 -10.50 1.10
CA ILE A 93 7.59 -10.99 1.48
C ILE A 93 8.56 -9.82 1.33
N TYR A 94 9.24 -9.44 2.39
CA TYR A 94 10.17 -8.32 2.35
C TYR A 94 11.61 -8.78 2.63
N SER A 95 12.60 -8.19 1.98
CA SER A 95 14.01 -8.47 2.27
C SER A 95 14.34 -8.10 3.71
N ALA A 96 14.99 -8.99 4.45
CA ALA A 96 15.47 -8.69 5.79
C ALA A 96 16.54 -7.59 5.83
N ASP A 97 17.09 -7.21 4.64
CA ASP A 97 18.12 -6.18 4.49
C ASP A 97 17.55 -4.75 4.35
N ILE A 98 16.20 -4.56 4.34
CA ILE A 98 15.60 -3.23 4.34
C ILE A 98 15.81 -2.55 5.70
N ASP A 99 15.69 -1.22 5.74
CA ASP A 99 15.94 -0.51 6.99
C ASP A 99 14.81 -0.66 8.02
N GLU A 100 15.10 -0.37 9.28
CA GLU A 100 14.16 -0.53 10.40
C GLU A 100 12.92 0.37 10.23
N ALA A 101 13.05 1.55 9.61
CA ALA A 101 11.93 2.44 9.37
C ALA A 101 10.96 1.86 8.32
N GLU A 102 11.48 1.17 7.30
CA GLU A 102 10.68 0.44 6.31
C GLU A 102 9.97 -0.76 6.96
N ILE A 103 10.67 -1.51 7.84
CA ILE A 103 10.07 -2.62 8.60
C ILE A 103 8.94 -2.11 9.50
N ASP A 104 9.13 -0.99 10.19
CA ASP A 104 8.09 -0.35 11.01
C ASP A 104 6.90 0.15 10.17
N GLY A 105 7.19 0.66 8.97
CA GLY A 105 6.18 0.99 7.96
C GLY A 105 5.33 -0.22 7.57
N LEU A 106 5.94 -1.34 7.23
CA LEU A 106 5.26 -2.61 6.93
C LEU A 106 4.47 -3.13 8.14
N SER A 107 5.03 -3.00 9.36
CA SER A 107 4.36 -3.33 10.62
C SER A 107 3.12 -2.47 10.90
N SER A 108 3.01 -1.31 10.29
CA SER A 108 1.82 -0.47 10.33
C SER A 108 0.87 -0.79 9.17
N TRP A 109 1.43 -1.04 7.98
CA TRP A 109 0.69 -1.29 6.75
C TRP A 109 -0.17 -2.56 6.80
N TRP A 110 0.27 -3.65 7.44
CA TRP A 110 -0.50 -4.89 7.48
C TRP A 110 -1.89 -4.76 8.13
N ARG A 111 -2.14 -3.65 8.84
CA ARG A 111 -3.45 -3.33 9.44
C ARG A 111 -4.36 -2.53 8.50
N ALA A 112 -3.86 -2.19 7.29
CA ALA A 112 -4.67 -1.46 6.34
C ALA A 112 -5.84 -2.31 5.85
N ASP A 113 -6.95 -1.65 5.55
CA ASP A 113 -8.05 -2.30 4.83
C ASP A 113 -7.65 -2.41 3.35
N VAL A 114 -7.47 -3.63 2.90
CA VAL A 114 -7.05 -3.95 1.54
C VAL A 114 -8.13 -4.77 0.82
N ASN A 115 -9.29 -4.18 0.64
CA ASN A 115 -10.40 -4.75 -0.12
C ASN A 115 -10.86 -6.13 0.40
N GLY A 116 -10.96 -6.27 1.72
CA GLY A 116 -11.37 -7.52 2.36
C GLY A 116 -10.35 -8.64 2.31
N ARG A 117 -9.12 -8.39 1.85
CA ARG A 117 -8.01 -9.33 1.94
C ARG A 117 -7.36 -9.29 3.32
N THR A 118 -6.79 -10.41 3.73
CA THR A 118 -6.00 -10.49 4.95
C THR A 118 -4.52 -10.35 4.60
N PRO A 119 -3.83 -9.24 4.98
CA PRO A 119 -2.41 -9.12 4.77
C PRO A 119 -1.64 -10.08 5.68
N VAL A 120 -0.63 -10.75 5.12
CA VAL A 120 0.39 -11.51 5.85
C VAL A 120 1.76 -11.05 5.37
N VAL A 121 2.60 -10.56 6.27
CA VAL A 121 3.89 -9.92 5.97
C VAL A 121 5.01 -10.70 6.65
N ILE A 122 5.94 -11.23 5.85
CA ILE A 122 7.04 -12.09 6.32
C ILE A 122 8.39 -11.61 5.79
N PRO A 123 9.49 -11.80 6.53
CA PRO A 123 10.84 -11.52 6.04
C PRO A 123 11.35 -12.64 5.12
N ASP A 124 12.15 -12.26 4.12
CA ASP A 124 13.06 -13.13 3.39
C ASP A 124 14.49 -12.81 3.84
N GLU A 125 15.15 -13.79 4.43
CA GLU A 125 16.51 -13.67 4.94
C GLU A 125 17.57 -14.04 3.89
N THR A 126 17.16 -14.31 2.64
CA THR A 126 18.06 -14.61 1.55
C THR A 126 18.83 -13.35 1.12
N PRO A 127 20.16 -13.33 1.16
CA PRO A 127 20.94 -12.19 0.72
C PRO A 127 20.62 -11.80 -0.73
N GLY A 128 20.33 -10.53 -0.98
CA GLY A 128 20.01 -10.01 -2.31
C GLY A 128 18.60 -10.35 -2.80
N ALA A 129 17.69 -10.77 -1.90
CA ALA A 129 16.27 -10.90 -2.22
C ALA A 129 15.69 -9.55 -2.68
N PRO A 130 14.64 -9.53 -3.55
CA PRO A 130 13.91 -8.32 -3.87
C PRO A 130 13.44 -7.62 -2.60
N ARG A 131 13.43 -6.27 -2.60
CA ARG A 131 13.03 -5.54 -1.38
C ARG A 131 11.61 -5.86 -0.96
N ILE A 132 10.70 -5.97 -1.95
CA ILE A 132 9.31 -6.42 -1.73
C ILE A 132 8.92 -7.42 -2.82
N VAL A 133 8.29 -8.50 -2.40
CA VAL A 133 7.50 -9.39 -3.26
C VAL A 133 6.10 -9.46 -2.66
N ALA A 134 5.09 -9.01 -3.40
CA ALA A 134 3.70 -9.11 -2.96
C ALA A 134 2.93 -10.07 -3.88
N ARG A 135 2.05 -10.89 -3.30
CA ARG A 135 1.26 -11.88 -4.02
C ARG A 135 -0.22 -11.78 -3.66
N ILE A 136 -1.08 -11.82 -4.66
CA ILE A 136 -2.52 -11.99 -4.54
C ILE A 136 -2.97 -13.03 -5.56
N ALA A 137 -3.67 -14.07 -5.11
CA ALA A 137 -4.13 -15.15 -5.99
C ALA A 137 -3.05 -15.59 -7.02
N SER A 138 -3.19 -15.20 -8.29
CA SER A 138 -2.34 -15.62 -9.40
C SER A 138 -1.42 -14.52 -9.93
N ILE A 139 -1.20 -13.45 -9.19
CA ILE A 139 -0.33 -12.33 -9.59
C ILE A 139 0.71 -12.06 -8.51
N GLU A 140 1.94 -11.81 -8.95
CA GLU A 140 3.05 -11.39 -8.12
C GLU A 140 3.54 -10.01 -8.58
N MET A 141 3.82 -9.13 -7.62
CA MET A 141 4.51 -7.87 -7.82
C MET A 141 5.86 -7.91 -7.12
N ARG A 142 6.92 -7.49 -7.83
CA ARG A 142 8.28 -7.35 -7.28
C ARG A 142 8.71 -5.91 -7.38
N CYS A 143 9.22 -5.37 -6.27
CA CYS A 143 9.70 -3.99 -6.19
C CYS A 143 11.14 -3.94 -5.69
N ASP A 144 11.91 -3.02 -6.27
CA ASP A 144 13.28 -2.72 -5.86
C ASP A 144 13.32 -1.72 -4.70
N GLU A 145 12.18 -1.08 -4.39
CA GLU A 145 12.01 -0.15 -3.26
C GLU A 145 10.72 -0.47 -2.49
N VAL A 146 10.62 0.03 -1.25
CA VAL A 146 9.42 -0.11 -0.44
C VAL A 146 8.48 1.06 -0.73
N ASP A 147 7.52 0.85 -1.62
CA ASP A 147 6.46 1.81 -1.95
C ASP A 147 5.12 1.36 -1.36
N PHE A 148 4.73 1.98 -0.25
CA PHE A 148 3.46 1.66 0.43
C PHE A 148 2.22 2.03 -0.38
N ALA A 149 2.29 3.06 -1.23
CA ALA A 149 1.17 3.46 -2.08
C ALA A 149 0.95 2.39 -3.16
N ARG A 150 2.02 1.95 -3.82
CA ARG A 150 1.98 0.90 -4.83
C ARG A 150 1.57 -0.44 -4.23
N LEU A 151 2.08 -0.78 -3.05
CA LEU A 151 1.69 -2.00 -2.32
C LEU A 151 0.19 -2.00 -1.97
N THR A 152 -0.33 -0.85 -1.55
CA THR A 152 -1.77 -0.69 -1.25
C THR A 152 -2.61 -0.79 -2.51
N GLU A 153 -2.20 -0.16 -3.61
CA GLU A 153 -2.88 -0.27 -4.91
C GLU A 153 -2.94 -1.73 -5.38
N PHE A 154 -1.81 -2.44 -5.35
CA PHE A 154 -1.72 -3.85 -5.70
C PHE A 154 -2.64 -4.72 -4.83
N ALA A 155 -2.59 -4.55 -3.51
CA ALA A 155 -3.41 -5.32 -2.58
C ALA A 155 -4.92 -5.06 -2.72
N ASN A 156 -5.31 -3.88 -3.22
CA ASN A 156 -6.71 -3.48 -3.45
C ASN A 156 -7.24 -3.87 -4.84
N ARG A 157 -6.50 -4.57 -5.69
CA ARG A 157 -6.95 -4.96 -7.02
C ARG A 157 -8.25 -5.76 -6.95
N THR A 158 -9.22 -5.37 -7.79
CA THR A 158 -10.55 -6.02 -7.88
C THR A 158 -10.68 -6.89 -9.12
N ASP A 159 -9.76 -6.76 -10.08
CA ASP A 159 -9.72 -7.54 -11.32
C ASP A 159 -9.09 -8.93 -11.14
N VAL A 160 -8.48 -9.19 -9.97
CA VAL A 160 -7.94 -10.49 -9.59
C VAL A 160 -8.95 -11.17 -8.68
N ALA A 161 -9.70 -12.11 -9.24
CA ALA A 161 -10.63 -12.90 -8.46
C ALA A 161 -9.89 -13.78 -7.44
N PRO A 162 -10.39 -13.89 -6.20
CA PRO A 162 -9.85 -14.84 -5.26
C PRO A 162 -10.04 -16.26 -5.84
N SER A 163 -8.98 -17.06 -5.81
CA SER A 163 -9.07 -18.49 -6.08
C SER A 163 -9.67 -19.18 -4.86
N LEU A 164 -10.94 -18.91 -4.57
CA LEU A 164 -11.60 -19.60 -3.47
C LEU A 164 -11.78 -21.07 -3.89
N ARG A 165 -10.98 -21.95 -3.33
CA ARG A 165 -11.28 -23.37 -3.37
C ARG A 165 -12.45 -23.59 -2.42
N ASP A 166 -13.50 -24.25 -2.94
CA ASP A 166 -14.58 -24.74 -2.08
C ASP A 166 -13.95 -25.67 -1.05
N HIS A 167 -13.96 -25.26 0.20
CA HIS A 167 -13.62 -26.12 1.34
C HIS A 167 -14.77 -27.12 1.46
N GLY A 168 -14.68 -28.23 0.70
CA GLY A 168 -15.62 -29.35 0.73
C GLY A 168 -15.46 -30.22 1.97
#